data_ea2ad66b0a40adfb97dce2770d4bf8a7
#
_entry.id   ea2ad66b0a40adfb97dce2770d4bf8a7
#
_cell.length_a   1.000
_cell.length_b   1.000
_cell.length_c   1.000
_cell.angle_alpha   90.00
_cell.angle_beta   90.00
_cell.angle_gamma   90.00
#
_symmetry.space_group_name_H-M   'P 1'
#
loop_
_entity.id
_entity.type
_entity.pdbx_description
1 polymer ?
#
loop_
_entity_poly.entity_id
_entity_poly.type
_entity_poly.pdbx_seq_one_letter_code
_entity_poly.pdbx_strand_id
1 'polypeptide(L)'
;MRKQDVEGGKIMKSGMVKRMLAAALAATLIVTSAGTTDVWAAGSEETVSVSVEETEESTENVKTASSSNLITNGDFETDASGWTFLLGGGDYSPNLKKGTDTGMTNNTTGYINIWSENEAEFVMSQEITGLSAGNYTAVLSIDGANDKTADLKFYAGDESTVLSTENGWNNWSTFKVENIVVDESGSIIIKIAGTLGAGYWFDVDDITLTKNLSDGEEKTEAAEALNTLITACEALTESDYTSDTWSALQTALTSAKAVYGDKDNKTVEELTEAKTVLQAAKDALVDAGIVDTGADGIFVQKVDGLSDDFIKGVDVSSYVSLRDSGVTFKDWNGNVIGDQEFFSQLKEAGVNYVRIRVWNDPYDSNGKGYGGGNNDLAKAKKIGKWATDAGMKVLIDFHYSDFWADPGKQKAPKAWAGYTIDQKVTAVSDYTTASITELLDAGVDVGMVQVGNETNNGVCGESTWENMCRIFDAGADAVHAAGEAKGKNILVAVHFANPEKSTNYAKNLNTYDVSYDVFASSYYPYWHGTLDNLTSTLKNIADTYDKKVMVAETSWATSLEDGEDGDGHENTVRKGNNDTKVDGMDYTFSIQGQANEVRSVISAINNIGDNGKQTFKRQELLCKSACL
;
A
#
# COMPACT_ATOMS: atom_id res chain seq x y z
N MET A 1 34.79 47.89 7.12
CA MET A 1 35.63 47.76 8.35
C MET A 1 35.15 46.59 9.17
N ARG A 2 36.05 45.69 9.38
CA ARG A 2 36.18 44.53 10.27
C ARG A 2 35.37 43.26 9.93
N LYS A 3 36.14 42.34 9.36
CA LYS A 3 36.06 40.89 9.45
C LYS A 3 36.16 40.49 10.93
N GLN A 4 35.46 39.40 11.31
CA GLN A 4 35.99 38.46 12.27
C GLN A 4 35.63 37.06 11.83
N ASP A 5 36.68 36.30 11.60
CA ASP A 5 36.73 34.84 11.38
C ASP A 5 36.33 34.13 12.67
N VAL A 6 35.59 33.02 12.56
CA VAL A 6 35.58 31.97 13.58
C VAL A 6 35.76 30.63 12.88
N GLU A 7 36.80 29.95 13.31
CA GLU A 7 37.32 28.67 12.83
C GLU A 7 36.41 27.47 13.14
N GLY A 8 36.42 26.55 12.19
CA GLY A 8 36.73 25.12 12.38
C GLY A 8 35.95 24.31 13.39
N GLY A 9 34.78 23.75 13.00
CA GLY A 9 34.22 22.56 13.61
C GLY A 9 34.29 21.37 12.65
N LYS A 10 35.14 20.37 13.02
CA LYS A 10 35.28 19.11 12.28
C LYS A 10 33.95 18.34 12.28
N ILE A 11 33.35 18.19 11.11
CA ILE A 11 32.26 17.24 10.89
C ILE A 11 32.85 15.82 10.88
N MET A 12 32.57 15.04 11.90
CA MET A 12 32.86 13.61 11.92
C MET A 12 31.89 12.89 10.97
N LYS A 13 32.43 12.13 10.05
CA LYS A 13 31.67 11.35 9.07
C LYS A 13 30.72 10.38 9.75
N SER A 14 29.44 10.46 9.41
CA SER A 14 28.33 9.70 9.98
C SER A 14 28.42 8.17 9.82
N GLY A 15 29.33 7.67 9.02
CA GLY A 15 29.54 6.24 8.80
C GLY A 15 30.14 5.45 9.98
N MET A 16 30.74 6.14 10.96
CA MET A 16 31.38 5.47 12.10
C MET A 16 30.41 5.22 13.26
N VAL A 17 29.34 5.99 13.36
CA VAL A 17 28.34 5.84 14.44
C VAL A 17 27.37 4.70 14.15
N LYS A 18 27.04 4.44 12.88
CA LYS A 18 26.15 3.32 12.49
C LYS A 18 26.79 1.94 12.65
N ARG A 19 28.11 1.84 12.52
CA ARG A 19 28.83 0.58 12.77
C ARG A 19 28.98 0.23 14.26
N MET A 20 28.93 1.21 15.16
CA MET A 20 28.97 0.97 16.60
C MET A 20 27.61 0.56 17.20
N LEU A 21 26.48 0.95 16.58
CA LEU A 21 25.14 0.51 17.05
C LEU A 21 24.82 -0.94 16.64
N ALA A 22 25.24 -1.37 15.46
CA ALA A 22 25.05 -2.76 15.03
C ALA A 22 25.93 -3.75 15.80
N ALA A 23 27.12 -3.34 16.25
CA ALA A 23 27.99 -4.16 17.08
C ALA A 23 27.56 -4.23 18.56
N ALA A 24 26.79 -3.25 19.06
CA ALA A 24 26.29 -3.23 20.44
C ALA A 24 25.06 -4.12 20.65
N LEU A 25 24.23 -4.36 19.62
CA LEU A 25 23.10 -5.31 19.73
C LEU A 25 23.54 -6.78 19.62
N ALA A 26 24.64 -7.07 18.94
CA ALA A 26 25.17 -8.44 18.86
C ALA A 26 25.97 -8.87 20.11
N ALA A 27 26.39 -7.93 20.97
CA ALA A 27 27.21 -8.21 22.15
C ALA A 27 26.41 -8.41 23.45
N THR A 28 25.12 -8.19 23.46
CA THR A 28 24.31 -8.29 24.69
C THR A 28 23.61 -9.66 24.85
N LEU A 29 23.77 -10.58 23.91
CA LEU A 29 23.13 -11.91 23.93
C LEU A 29 24.05 -13.08 24.25
N ILE A 30 25.30 -12.85 24.77
CA ILE A 30 26.27 -13.93 25.03
C ILE A 30 26.69 -14.05 26.51
N VAL A 31 25.97 -13.47 27.45
CA VAL A 31 26.35 -13.66 28.88
C VAL A 31 25.13 -14.04 29.71
N THR A 32 24.66 -15.28 29.57
CA THR A 32 24.03 -16.03 30.65
C THR A 32 24.09 -17.54 30.37
N SER A 33 25.28 -18.14 30.37
CA SER A 33 25.42 -19.55 30.71
C SER A 33 26.90 -19.90 30.91
N ALA A 34 27.43 -19.68 32.10
CA ALA A 34 28.47 -20.55 32.69
C ALA A 34 28.57 -20.23 34.19
N GLY A 35 28.33 -21.26 34.97
CA GLY A 35 28.25 -21.21 36.41
C GLY A 35 29.60 -21.08 37.11
N THR A 36 29.45 -20.66 38.35
CA THR A 36 30.26 -20.94 39.56
C THR A 36 31.77 -20.88 39.51
N THR A 37 32.34 -19.97 40.23
CA THR A 37 33.09 -20.23 41.50
C THR A 37 33.63 -18.92 42.12
N ASP A 38 33.29 -18.77 43.39
CA ASP A 38 33.91 -18.07 44.53
C ASP A 38 35.13 -17.14 44.34
N VAL A 39 35.12 -15.93 44.99
CA VAL A 39 35.77 -15.64 46.29
C VAL A 39 36.07 -14.13 46.46
N TRP A 40 35.53 -13.54 47.58
CA TRP A 40 36.03 -12.44 48.45
C TRP A 40 36.35 -11.05 47.86
N ALA A 41 36.08 -9.91 48.46
CA ALA A 41 35.51 -9.44 49.74
C ALA A 41 35.40 -7.90 49.72
N ALA A 42 34.47 -7.42 50.52
CA ALA A 42 34.48 -6.23 51.36
C ALA A 42 34.39 -4.81 50.81
N GLY A 43 33.36 -4.09 51.28
CA GLY A 43 33.46 -2.66 51.54
C GLY A 43 32.12 -1.87 51.45
N SER A 44 31.38 -1.87 52.56
CA SER A 44 30.56 -0.80 53.21
C SER A 44 29.52 0.02 52.41
N GLU A 45 28.29 -0.26 52.73
CA GLU A 45 27.19 0.52 53.31
C GLU A 45 27.03 2.03 52.91
N GLU A 46 25.86 2.31 52.29
CA GLU A 46 24.90 3.28 52.87
C GLU A 46 23.51 3.01 52.25
N THR A 47 22.59 2.62 53.12
CA THR A 47 21.17 2.42 52.85
C THR A 47 20.45 3.75 53.01
N VAL A 48 19.73 4.18 51.97
CA VAL A 48 18.65 5.14 52.10
C VAL A 48 17.35 4.41 51.71
N SER A 49 16.55 4.13 52.73
CA SER A 49 15.21 3.60 52.58
C SER A 49 14.25 4.73 52.23
N VAL A 50 13.62 4.66 51.09
CA VAL A 50 12.40 5.39 50.78
C VAL A 50 11.26 4.39 50.66
N SER A 51 10.36 4.43 51.63
CA SER A 51 9.11 3.67 51.60
C SER A 51 8.18 4.33 50.56
N VAL A 52 7.82 3.59 49.53
CA VAL A 52 6.70 3.89 48.67
C VAL A 52 5.62 2.85 48.98
N GLU A 53 4.47 3.33 49.44
CA GLU A 53 3.28 2.50 49.60
C GLU A 53 2.87 1.97 48.23
N GLU A 54 2.89 0.64 48.09
CA GLU A 54 2.30 -0.08 46.98
C GLU A 54 0.77 -0.04 47.14
N THR A 55 0.10 0.71 46.28
CA THR A 55 -1.29 0.44 45.95
C THR A 55 -1.26 -0.67 44.90
N GLU A 56 -1.68 -1.87 45.29
CA GLU A 56 -1.92 -2.96 44.38
C GLU A 56 -3.09 -2.59 43.45
N GLU A 57 -2.76 -2.08 42.27
CA GLU A 57 -3.63 -2.17 41.11
C GLU A 57 -3.35 -3.50 40.45
N SER A 58 -4.29 -4.43 40.55
CA SER A 58 -4.24 -5.73 39.90
C SER A 58 -4.26 -5.53 38.39
N THR A 59 -3.09 -5.50 37.76
CA THR A 59 -2.97 -5.73 36.33
C THR A 59 -3.15 -7.24 36.11
N GLU A 60 -4.38 -7.67 35.86
CA GLU A 60 -4.62 -8.95 35.23
C GLU A 60 -3.89 -8.94 33.88
N ASN A 61 -2.85 -9.79 33.78
CA ASN A 61 -2.24 -10.12 32.52
C ASN A 61 -3.32 -10.76 31.63
N VAL A 62 -3.83 -10.00 30.65
CA VAL A 62 -4.64 -10.54 29.57
C VAL A 62 -3.71 -11.46 28.77
N LYS A 63 -3.82 -12.76 28.99
CA LYS A 63 -3.17 -13.77 28.13
C LYS A 63 -3.77 -13.62 26.74
N THR A 64 -3.01 -13.10 25.80
CA THR A 64 -3.39 -13.09 24.38
C THR A 64 -3.30 -14.53 23.87
N ALA A 65 -4.45 -15.17 23.69
CA ALA A 65 -4.53 -16.47 23.03
C ALA A 65 -4.09 -16.32 21.56
N SER A 66 -3.12 -17.10 21.14
CA SER A 66 -2.67 -17.18 19.74
C SER A 66 -3.50 -18.21 18.97
N SER A 67 -4.79 -18.01 18.87
CA SER A 67 -5.62 -18.77 17.93
C SER A 67 -6.19 -17.83 16.88
N SER A 68 -6.18 -18.26 15.62
CA SER A 68 -6.83 -17.54 14.53
C SER A 68 -8.29 -17.29 14.85
N ASN A 69 -8.82 -16.13 14.47
CA ASN A 69 -10.25 -15.85 14.58
C ASN A 69 -11.06 -16.93 13.82
N LEU A 70 -12.04 -17.51 14.48
CA LEU A 70 -12.89 -18.58 13.93
C LEU A 70 -14.20 -18.03 13.35
N ILE A 71 -14.44 -16.73 13.47
CA ILE A 71 -15.57 -16.01 12.87
C ILE A 71 -15.26 -15.71 11.40
N THR A 72 -16.22 -15.95 10.53
CA THR A 72 -16.13 -15.54 9.12
C THR A 72 -16.59 -14.08 8.99
N ASN A 73 -15.77 -13.22 8.37
CA ASN A 73 -16.05 -11.80 8.18
C ASN A 73 -16.53 -11.10 9.46
N GLY A 74 -15.87 -11.33 10.57
CA GLY A 74 -16.17 -10.66 11.84
C GLY A 74 -15.59 -9.25 11.93
N ASP A 75 -14.64 -8.93 11.05
CA ASP A 75 -14.00 -7.64 10.85
C ASP A 75 -14.71 -6.77 9.77
N PHE A 76 -15.67 -7.32 9.07
CA PHE A 76 -16.48 -6.68 8.02
C PHE A 76 -15.69 -5.88 6.96
N GLU A 77 -14.41 -6.14 6.82
CA GLU A 77 -13.54 -5.44 5.87
C GLU A 77 -13.90 -5.72 4.41
N THR A 78 -14.48 -6.87 4.13
CA THR A 78 -14.87 -7.28 2.77
C THR A 78 -16.37 -7.18 2.55
N ASP A 79 -17.14 -7.91 3.36
CA ASP A 79 -18.59 -7.98 3.30
C ASP A 79 -19.17 -8.53 4.62
N ALA A 80 -20.49 -8.79 4.67
CA ALA A 80 -21.16 -9.40 5.80
C ALA A 80 -21.56 -10.87 5.52
N SER A 81 -20.91 -11.53 4.58
CA SER A 81 -21.23 -12.92 4.26
C SER A 81 -20.97 -13.85 5.46
N GLY A 82 -21.80 -14.87 5.61
CA GLY A 82 -21.77 -15.73 6.78
C GLY A 82 -22.67 -15.26 7.93
N TRP A 83 -23.14 -14.01 7.91
CA TRP A 83 -24.02 -13.47 8.94
C TRP A 83 -25.49 -13.42 8.48
N THR A 84 -26.39 -13.67 9.39
CA THR A 84 -27.85 -13.53 9.22
C THR A 84 -28.35 -12.36 10.05
N PHE A 85 -29.18 -11.50 9.46
CA PHE A 85 -29.73 -10.31 10.10
C PHE A 85 -31.25 -10.34 10.04
N LEU A 86 -31.91 -10.12 11.19
CA LEU A 86 -33.37 -10.04 11.30
C LEU A 86 -33.76 -8.78 12.08
N LEU A 87 -34.79 -8.07 11.61
CA LEU A 87 -35.38 -6.92 12.30
C LEU A 87 -36.91 -7.02 12.25
N GLY A 88 -37.57 -6.93 13.42
CA GLY A 88 -39.02 -7.07 13.53
C GLY A 88 -39.55 -8.43 13.03
N GLY A 89 -38.74 -9.47 13.06
CA GLY A 89 -39.05 -10.82 12.59
C GLY A 89 -38.96 -11.04 11.07
N GLY A 90 -38.50 -10.05 10.31
CA GLY A 90 -38.21 -10.16 8.88
C GLY A 90 -36.71 -10.04 8.56
N ASP A 91 -36.31 -10.49 7.35
CA ASP A 91 -34.94 -10.33 6.86
C ASP A 91 -34.57 -8.85 6.81
N TYR A 92 -33.36 -8.56 7.28
CA TYR A 92 -32.80 -7.21 7.31
C TYR A 92 -31.48 -7.15 6.53
N SER A 93 -31.31 -6.09 5.80
CA SER A 93 -30.06 -5.80 5.08
C SER A 93 -29.33 -4.67 5.80
N PRO A 94 -28.24 -4.95 6.53
CA PRO A 94 -27.48 -3.92 7.24
C PRO A 94 -26.73 -3.03 6.28
N ASN A 95 -26.33 -1.84 6.76
CA ASN A 95 -25.43 -0.97 6.02
C ASN A 95 -23.98 -1.39 6.31
N LEU A 96 -23.31 -1.95 5.32
CA LEU A 96 -21.86 -2.10 5.37
C LEU A 96 -21.22 -0.74 5.09
N LYS A 97 -20.54 -0.19 6.06
CA LYS A 97 -19.77 1.05 5.96
C LYS A 97 -18.33 0.74 5.64
N LYS A 98 -17.73 1.49 4.74
CA LYS A 98 -16.32 1.36 4.35
C LYS A 98 -15.67 2.73 4.21
N GLY A 99 -14.42 2.82 4.64
CA GLY A 99 -13.52 3.94 4.33
C GLY A 99 -13.80 5.21 5.13
N THR A 100 -13.78 6.34 4.49
CA THR A 100 -13.59 7.68 5.02
C THR A 100 -14.68 8.28 5.93
N ASP A 101 -15.75 7.57 6.25
CA ASP A 101 -16.73 8.01 7.27
C ASP A 101 -16.20 7.81 8.70
N THR A 102 -14.96 7.56 8.82
CA THR A 102 -14.30 7.04 9.99
C THR A 102 -13.75 8.14 10.87
N GLY A 103 -14.46 8.46 11.89
CA GLY A 103 -13.83 8.82 13.13
C GLY A 103 -13.50 7.56 13.97
N MET A 104 -13.32 6.38 13.38
CA MET A 104 -13.09 5.12 14.08
C MET A 104 -11.69 5.04 14.65
N THR A 105 -11.59 4.66 15.93
CA THR A 105 -10.32 4.55 16.65
C THR A 105 -9.67 3.17 16.56
N ASN A 106 -10.33 2.18 15.96
CA ASN A 106 -9.91 0.77 15.97
C ASN A 106 -9.13 0.32 14.71
N ASN A 107 -8.57 1.22 13.91
CA ASN A 107 -7.82 0.90 12.68
C ASN A 107 -8.58 0.04 11.65
N THR A 108 -9.91 0.00 11.71
CA THR A 108 -10.72 -0.76 10.78
C THR A 108 -11.26 0.13 9.68
N THR A 109 -11.41 -0.40 8.49
CA THR A 109 -11.95 0.31 7.33
C THR A 109 -13.39 -0.10 7.02
N GLY A 110 -13.88 -1.18 7.65
CA GLY A 110 -15.22 -1.73 7.48
C GLY A 110 -15.94 -1.96 8.80
N TYR A 111 -17.23 -1.73 8.86
CA TYR A 111 -18.10 -2.06 9.98
C TYR A 111 -19.56 -2.18 9.55
N ILE A 112 -20.38 -2.84 10.36
CA ILE A 112 -21.83 -2.96 10.13
C ILE A 112 -22.56 -1.88 10.92
N ASN A 113 -23.37 -1.07 10.21
CA ASN A 113 -24.29 -0.12 10.79
C ASN A 113 -25.72 -0.67 10.77
N ILE A 114 -26.36 -0.68 11.91
CA ILE A 114 -27.74 -1.09 12.12
C ILE A 114 -28.57 0.13 12.54
N TRP A 115 -29.75 0.29 11.93
CA TRP A 115 -30.69 1.34 12.31
C TRP A 115 -32.13 0.82 12.26
N SER A 116 -32.95 1.24 13.22
CA SER A 116 -34.38 0.92 13.26
C SER A 116 -35.22 2.16 13.43
N GLU A 117 -36.19 2.39 12.52
CA GLU A 117 -37.13 3.51 12.59
C GLU A 117 -38.10 3.38 13.79
N ASN A 118 -38.54 2.17 14.06
CA ASN A 118 -39.50 1.83 15.11
C ASN A 118 -38.86 0.92 16.15
N GLU A 119 -39.47 0.81 17.33
CA GLU A 119 -39.09 -0.22 18.28
C GLU A 119 -39.26 -1.60 17.62
N ALA A 120 -38.21 -2.43 17.64
CA ALA A 120 -38.20 -3.73 17.00
C ALA A 120 -37.22 -4.70 17.64
N GLU A 121 -37.58 -5.99 17.63
CA GLU A 121 -36.65 -7.06 17.94
C GLU A 121 -35.59 -7.15 16.84
N PHE A 122 -34.33 -7.30 17.26
CA PHE A 122 -33.18 -7.44 16.36
C PHE A 122 -32.41 -8.73 16.67
N VAL A 123 -31.94 -9.39 15.62
CA VAL A 123 -31.01 -10.53 15.71
C VAL A 123 -29.99 -10.41 14.57
N MET A 124 -28.72 -10.49 14.95
CA MET A 124 -27.60 -10.72 14.06
C MET A 124 -26.91 -12.00 14.54
N SER A 125 -26.65 -12.97 13.67
CA SER A 125 -26.07 -14.26 14.08
C SER A 125 -25.24 -14.94 13.02
N GLN A 126 -24.26 -15.73 13.49
CA GLN A 126 -23.49 -16.68 12.69
C GLN A 126 -23.38 -18.01 13.44
N GLU A 127 -23.61 -19.11 12.74
CA GLU A 127 -23.31 -20.46 13.24
C GLU A 127 -21.91 -20.86 12.81
N ILE A 128 -21.08 -21.25 13.78
CA ILE A 128 -19.72 -21.73 13.56
C ILE A 128 -19.70 -23.23 13.85
N THR A 129 -19.19 -24.01 12.90
CA THR A 129 -19.14 -25.48 12.97
C THR A 129 -17.72 -26.01 12.79
N GLY A 130 -17.48 -27.27 13.18
CA GLY A 130 -16.15 -27.90 13.03
C GLY A 130 -15.16 -27.50 14.13
N LEU A 131 -15.66 -26.92 15.23
CA LEU A 131 -14.83 -26.55 16.36
C LEU A 131 -14.40 -27.81 17.15
N SER A 132 -13.23 -27.81 17.75
CA SER A 132 -12.84 -28.82 18.72
C SER A 132 -13.50 -28.53 20.06
N ALA A 133 -13.85 -29.59 20.82
CA ALA A 133 -14.34 -29.41 22.18
C ALA A 133 -13.33 -28.61 23.02
N GLY A 134 -13.84 -27.75 23.90
CA GLY A 134 -12.99 -26.92 24.77
C GLY A 134 -13.67 -25.63 25.22
N ASN A 135 -12.90 -24.78 25.87
CA ASN A 135 -13.34 -23.45 26.29
C ASN A 135 -12.94 -22.40 25.26
N TYR A 136 -13.82 -21.43 25.08
CA TYR A 136 -13.65 -20.35 24.11
C TYR A 136 -13.94 -19.00 24.75
N THR A 137 -13.45 -17.94 24.09
CA THR A 137 -13.76 -16.54 24.37
C THR A 137 -14.23 -15.87 23.08
N ALA A 138 -15.34 -15.14 23.16
CA ALA A 138 -15.83 -14.30 22.08
C ALA A 138 -15.70 -12.83 22.47
N VAL A 139 -15.31 -11.98 21.50
CA VAL A 139 -15.13 -10.54 21.68
C VAL A 139 -15.83 -9.81 20.55
N LEU A 140 -16.31 -8.60 20.80
CA LEU A 140 -16.78 -7.65 19.77
C LEU A 140 -16.51 -6.22 20.20
N SER A 141 -16.46 -5.33 19.21
CA SER A 141 -16.46 -3.88 19.40
C SER A 141 -17.79 -3.29 18.93
N ILE A 142 -18.34 -2.34 19.68
CA ILE A 142 -19.65 -1.75 19.38
C ILE A 142 -19.70 -0.30 19.87
N ASP A 143 -20.37 0.57 19.11
CA ASP A 143 -20.84 1.87 19.59
C ASP A 143 -22.32 2.06 19.22
N GLY A 144 -22.97 3.11 19.73
CA GLY A 144 -24.39 3.32 19.46
C GLY A 144 -24.94 4.65 19.96
N ALA A 145 -26.22 4.89 19.68
CA ALA A 145 -26.90 6.14 20.00
C ALA A 145 -26.93 6.41 21.51
N ASN A 146 -26.43 7.57 21.92
CA ASN A 146 -26.42 7.99 23.33
C ASN A 146 -27.68 8.72 23.79
N ASP A 147 -28.63 8.98 22.89
CA ASP A 147 -29.90 9.65 23.14
C ASP A 147 -31.12 8.73 22.98
N LYS A 148 -30.89 7.46 22.79
CA LYS A 148 -31.89 6.40 22.59
C LYS A 148 -31.56 5.21 23.46
N THR A 149 -32.47 4.26 23.54
CA THR A 149 -32.29 3.07 24.36
C THR A 149 -32.38 1.79 23.51
N ALA A 150 -31.59 0.81 23.90
CA ALA A 150 -31.68 -0.55 23.42
C ALA A 150 -31.44 -1.53 24.58
N ASP A 151 -32.01 -2.72 24.48
CA ASP A 151 -31.71 -3.85 25.39
C ASP A 151 -31.09 -4.95 24.54
N LEU A 152 -29.78 -4.91 24.38
CA LEU A 152 -29.02 -5.82 23.55
C LEU A 152 -28.09 -6.68 24.40
N LYS A 153 -27.92 -7.92 23.96
CA LYS A 153 -26.93 -8.84 24.51
C LYS A 153 -26.10 -9.48 23.42
N PHE A 154 -24.85 -9.70 23.73
CA PHE A 154 -23.94 -10.53 22.96
C PHE A 154 -23.94 -11.95 23.53
N TYR A 155 -24.29 -12.91 22.71
CA TYR A 155 -24.39 -14.32 23.05
C TYR A 155 -23.31 -15.11 22.31
N ALA A 156 -22.76 -16.09 23.00
CA ALA A 156 -21.90 -17.13 22.43
C ALA A 156 -22.35 -18.48 23.02
N GLY A 157 -23.14 -19.25 22.27
CA GLY A 157 -23.83 -20.43 22.78
C GLY A 157 -24.84 -20.06 23.88
N ASP A 158 -24.70 -20.69 25.05
CA ASP A 158 -25.55 -20.47 26.22
C ASP A 158 -25.08 -19.27 27.06
N GLU A 159 -23.85 -18.80 26.86
CA GLU A 159 -23.28 -17.68 27.62
C GLU A 159 -23.62 -16.35 26.97
N SER A 160 -23.66 -15.25 27.75
CA SER A 160 -23.92 -13.90 27.22
C SER A 160 -23.43 -12.80 28.13
N THR A 161 -23.21 -11.63 27.51
CA THR A 161 -22.97 -10.37 28.23
C THR A 161 -23.97 -9.30 27.75
N VAL A 162 -24.34 -8.36 28.64
CA VAL A 162 -25.18 -7.21 28.27
C VAL A 162 -24.33 -6.18 27.56
N LEU A 163 -24.82 -5.67 26.45
CA LEU A 163 -24.17 -4.61 25.71
C LEU A 163 -24.64 -3.24 26.22
N SER A 164 -23.72 -2.43 26.67
CA SER A 164 -23.96 -1.01 26.93
C SER A 164 -23.51 -0.22 25.69
N THR A 165 -24.45 0.16 24.86
CA THR A 165 -24.23 0.77 23.57
C THR A 165 -24.56 2.26 23.54
N GLU A 166 -24.79 2.86 24.69
CA GLU A 166 -25.17 4.28 24.83
C GLU A 166 -23.95 5.23 24.87
N ASN A 167 -22.94 4.97 24.05
CA ASN A 167 -21.66 5.66 24.07
C ASN A 167 -21.62 6.89 23.15
N GLY A 168 -22.52 6.94 22.19
CA GLY A 168 -22.51 7.92 21.10
C GLY A 168 -21.53 7.53 19.99
N TRP A 169 -21.70 8.19 18.87
CA TRP A 169 -20.93 7.93 17.66
C TRP A 169 -19.42 8.04 17.91
N ASN A 170 -18.67 7.07 17.38
CA ASN A 170 -17.23 6.95 17.47
C ASN A 170 -16.66 6.79 18.92
N ASN A 171 -17.48 6.27 19.83
CA ASN A 171 -17.04 5.89 21.16
C ASN A 171 -17.16 4.37 21.34
N TRP A 172 -16.32 3.65 20.66
CA TRP A 172 -16.31 2.18 20.64
C TRP A 172 -16.02 1.59 22.02
N SER A 173 -16.78 0.56 22.37
CA SER A 173 -16.59 -0.23 23.58
C SER A 173 -16.45 -1.69 23.20
N THR A 174 -15.49 -2.37 23.82
CA THR A 174 -15.25 -3.79 23.61
C THR A 174 -15.99 -4.61 24.68
N PHE A 175 -16.69 -5.64 24.24
CA PHE A 175 -17.39 -6.59 25.11
C PHE A 175 -16.90 -8.00 24.85
N LYS A 176 -16.89 -8.83 25.90
CA LYS A 176 -16.46 -10.21 25.81
C LYS A 176 -17.43 -11.16 26.51
N VAL A 177 -17.49 -12.36 25.99
CA VAL A 177 -18.12 -13.54 26.62
C VAL A 177 -17.00 -14.55 26.81
N GLU A 178 -16.78 -14.94 28.07
CA GLU A 178 -15.72 -15.88 28.47
C GLU A 178 -16.33 -17.20 28.95
N ASN A 179 -15.47 -18.20 29.08
CA ASN A 179 -15.86 -19.55 29.57
C ASN A 179 -16.93 -20.25 28.71
N ILE A 180 -16.95 -19.96 27.43
CA ILE A 180 -17.85 -20.57 26.47
C ILE A 180 -17.44 -22.03 26.29
N VAL A 181 -18.32 -22.94 26.58
CA VAL A 181 -18.06 -24.38 26.43
C VAL A 181 -18.60 -24.88 25.11
N VAL A 182 -17.70 -25.34 24.23
CA VAL A 182 -18.05 -26.08 23.02
C VAL A 182 -17.86 -27.58 23.33
N ASP A 183 -18.92 -28.35 23.14
CA ASP A 183 -18.91 -29.79 23.35
C ASP A 183 -18.44 -30.55 22.07
N GLU A 184 -18.59 -31.89 22.08
CA GLU A 184 -18.20 -32.77 20.97
C GLU A 184 -19.03 -32.54 19.69
N SER A 185 -20.13 -31.76 19.74
CA SER A 185 -20.90 -31.40 18.53
C SER A 185 -20.09 -30.44 17.65
N GLY A 186 -19.18 -29.71 18.26
CA GLY A 186 -18.30 -28.77 17.54
C GLY A 186 -19.04 -27.63 16.89
N SER A 187 -20.21 -27.23 17.42
CA SER A 187 -21.02 -26.15 16.87
C SER A 187 -21.37 -25.11 17.94
N ILE A 188 -21.39 -23.85 17.56
CA ILE A 188 -21.81 -22.74 18.42
C ILE A 188 -22.47 -21.63 17.57
N ILE A 189 -23.45 -20.94 18.17
CA ILE A 189 -24.02 -19.73 17.56
C ILE A 189 -23.51 -18.51 18.30
N ILE A 190 -22.90 -17.61 17.55
CA ILE A 190 -22.53 -16.26 17.99
C ILE A 190 -23.64 -15.32 17.53
N LYS A 191 -24.18 -14.49 18.43
CA LYS A 191 -25.25 -13.56 18.07
C LYS A 191 -25.29 -12.31 18.93
N ILE A 192 -25.76 -11.20 18.31
CA ILE A 192 -26.27 -10.03 19.01
C ILE A 192 -27.79 -10.08 18.88
N ALA A 193 -28.51 -10.01 20.00
CA ALA A 193 -29.96 -10.05 19.98
C ALA A 193 -30.56 -9.20 21.09
N GLY A 194 -31.75 -8.65 20.83
CA GLY A 194 -32.56 -7.90 21.79
C GLY A 194 -33.48 -6.91 21.13
N THR A 195 -33.91 -5.87 21.86
CA THR A 195 -34.85 -4.86 21.38
C THR A 195 -34.13 -3.56 21.11
N LEU A 196 -34.30 -3.02 19.90
CA LEU A 196 -33.91 -1.65 19.51
C LEU A 196 -35.08 -0.70 19.77
N GLY A 197 -34.83 0.41 20.45
CA GLY A 197 -35.79 1.50 20.57
C GLY A 197 -36.00 2.23 19.24
N ALA A 198 -37.10 2.97 19.15
CA ALA A 198 -37.41 3.74 17.93
C ALA A 198 -36.33 4.79 17.60
N GLY A 199 -35.82 4.76 16.38
CA GLY A 199 -34.74 5.62 15.91
C GLY A 199 -33.36 5.27 16.47
N TYR A 200 -33.20 4.07 17.05
CA TYR A 200 -31.92 3.61 17.57
C TYR A 200 -31.00 3.15 16.44
N TRP A 201 -29.70 3.43 16.59
CA TRP A 201 -28.66 2.91 15.72
C TRP A 201 -27.48 2.41 16.55
N PHE A 202 -26.74 1.48 16.00
CA PHE A 202 -25.44 1.04 16.52
C PHE A 202 -24.55 0.54 15.39
N ASP A 203 -23.26 0.59 15.64
CA ASP A 203 -22.22 0.07 14.78
C ASP A 203 -21.52 -1.07 15.48
N VAL A 204 -21.16 -2.13 14.76
CA VAL A 204 -20.50 -3.31 15.29
C VAL A 204 -19.36 -3.76 14.39
N ASP A 205 -18.27 -4.21 15.02
CA ASP A 205 -17.07 -4.63 14.35
C ASP A 205 -16.21 -5.57 15.20
N ASP A 206 -15.11 -6.09 14.62
CA ASP A 206 -14.10 -6.90 15.29
C ASP A 206 -14.66 -8.08 16.09
N ILE A 207 -15.66 -8.78 15.53
CA ILE A 207 -16.21 -9.96 16.20
C ILE A 207 -15.23 -11.13 16.06
N THR A 208 -14.77 -11.65 17.18
CA THR A 208 -13.84 -12.77 17.22
C THR A 208 -14.35 -13.89 18.11
N LEU A 209 -14.00 -15.12 17.75
CA LEU A 209 -14.12 -16.31 18.60
C LEU A 209 -12.77 -17.02 18.62
N THR A 210 -12.21 -17.20 19.81
CA THR A 210 -10.91 -17.85 19.99
C THR A 210 -11.01 -18.98 21.01
N LYS A 211 -10.28 -20.09 20.76
CA LYS A 211 -10.18 -21.17 21.72
C LYS A 211 -9.24 -20.78 22.87
N ASN A 212 -9.68 -20.97 24.09
CA ASN A 212 -8.83 -20.81 25.26
C ASN A 212 -7.99 -22.09 25.42
N LEU A 213 -6.72 -21.97 25.15
CA LEU A 213 -5.79 -23.09 25.28
C LEU A 213 -5.40 -23.26 26.75
N SER A 214 -5.19 -24.50 27.16
CA SER A 214 -4.51 -24.78 28.42
C SER A 214 -3.02 -24.48 28.27
N ASP A 215 -2.30 -24.23 29.36
CA ASP A 215 -0.85 -23.99 29.38
C ASP A 215 -0.06 -25.07 28.59
N GLY A 216 -0.56 -26.30 28.57
CA GLY A 216 0.05 -27.40 27.81
C GLY A 216 -0.24 -27.34 26.30
N GLU A 217 -1.44 -26.90 25.90
CA GLU A 217 -1.81 -26.69 24.50
C GLU A 217 -1.11 -25.47 23.93
N GLU A 218 -1.06 -24.34 24.66
CA GLU A 218 -0.30 -23.13 24.26
C GLU A 218 1.17 -23.45 24.02
N LYS A 219 1.77 -24.23 24.93
CA LYS A 219 3.16 -24.66 24.81
C LYS A 219 3.38 -25.56 23.60
N THR A 220 2.45 -26.46 23.34
CA THR A 220 2.51 -27.35 22.16
C THR A 220 2.41 -26.55 20.89
N GLU A 221 1.45 -25.61 20.79
CA GLU A 221 1.28 -24.73 19.64
C GLU A 221 2.51 -23.84 19.37
N ALA A 222 3.05 -23.22 20.43
CA ALA A 222 4.27 -22.43 20.32
C ALA A 222 5.46 -23.26 19.83
N ALA A 223 5.61 -24.50 20.33
CA ALA A 223 6.66 -25.41 19.89
C ALA A 223 6.48 -25.85 18.43
N GLU A 224 5.25 -26.17 18.00
CA GLU A 224 4.94 -26.55 16.62
C GLU A 224 5.16 -25.38 15.65
N ALA A 225 4.78 -24.16 16.03
CA ALA A 225 5.01 -22.96 15.25
C ALA A 225 6.52 -22.66 15.08
N LEU A 226 7.31 -22.84 16.15
CA LEU A 226 8.76 -22.73 16.09
C LEU A 226 9.37 -23.80 15.16
N ASN A 227 8.92 -25.05 15.27
CA ASN A 227 9.41 -26.16 14.45
C ASN A 227 9.08 -25.98 12.96
N THR A 228 7.91 -25.48 12.66
CA THR A 228 7.49 -25.15 11.28
C THR A 228 8.42 -24.12 10.66
N LEU A 229 8.76 -23.07 11.42
CA LEU A 229 9.72 -22.04 10.95
C LEU A 229 11.14 -22.59 10.83
N ILE A 230 11.60 -23.43 11.77
CA ILE A 230 12.89 -24.13 11.67
C ILE A 230 12.97 -24.93 10.38
N THR A 231 11.94 -25.73 10.08
CA THR A 231 11.87 -26.55 8.86
C THR A 231 11.89 -25.68 7.59
N ALA A 232 11.16 -24.57 7.61
CA ALA A 232 11.16 -23.63 6.48
C ALA A 232 12.53 -22.98 6.27
N CYS A 233 13.27 -22.66 7.33
CA CYS A 233 14.63 -22.12 7.25
C CYS A 233 15.65 -23.18 6.81
N GLU A 234 15.49 -24.46 7.20
CA GLU A 234 16.33 -25.55 6.75
C GLU A 234 16.21 -25.88 5.26
N ALA A 235 15.07 -25.56 4.66
CA ALA A 235 14.82 -25.76 3.23
C ALA A 235 15.49 -24.69 2.34
N LEU A 236 16.02 -23.61 2.93
CA LEU A 236 16.71 -22.56 2.20
C LEU A 236 18.12 -23.02 1.78
N THR A 237 18.61 -22.49 0.67
CA THR A 237 19.92 -22.86 0.08
C THR A 237 20.92 -21.72 0.29
N GLU A 238 22.09 -22.01 0.85
CA GLU A 238 23.15 -21.02 1.14
C GLU A 238 23.55 -20.17 -0.07
N SER A 239 23.65 -20.81 -1.25
CA SER A 239 24.05 -20.13 -2.49
C SER A 239 23.08 -19.04 -2.94
N ASP A 240 21.86 -19.03 -2.43
CA ASP A 240 20.82 -18.10 -2.81
C ASP A 240 20.91 -16.78 -2.04
N TYR A 241 21.76 -16.72 -0.98
CA TYR A 241 21.84 -15.58 -0.08
C TYR A 241 23.26 -15.07 0.12
N THR A 242 23.41 -13.80 0.54
CA THR A 242 24.73 -13.25 0.89
C THR A 242 25.28 -13.94 2.14
N SER A 243 26.62 -14.13 2.19
CA SER A 243 27.28 -14.87 3.28
C SER A 243 27.00 -14.27 4.66
N ASP A 244 26.87 -12.96 4.77
CA ASP A 244 26.66 -12.26 6.04
C ASP A 244 25.25 -12.52 6.59
N THR A 245 24.22 -12.38 5.76
CA THR A 245 22.82 -12.62 6.15
C THR A 245 22.54 -14.10 6.33
N TRP A 246 23.15 -14.97 5.52
CA TRP A 246 23.10 -16.42 5.70
C TRP A 246 23.73 -16.86 7.03
N SER A 247 24.89 -16.32 7.38
CA SER A 247 25.56 -16.60 8.65
C SER A 247 24.71 -16.16 9.86
N ALA A 248 24.04 -15.00 9.76
CA ALA A 248 23.11 -14.52 10.78
C ALA A 248 21.91 -15.47 10.94
N LEU A 249 21.30 -15.91 9.83
CA LEU A 249 20.23 -16.90 9.84
C LEU A 249 20.69 -18.21 10.48
N GLN A 250 21.85 -18.74 10.11
CA GLN A 250 22.37 -19.99 10.66
C GLN A 250 22.61 -19.91 12.18
N THR A 251 23.01 -18.74 12.68
CA THR A 251 23.17 -18.48 14.12
C THR A 251 21.81 -18.51 14.82
N ALA A 252 20.81 -17.81 14.28
CA ALA A 252 19.45 -17.81 14.81
C ALA A 252 18.79 -19.19 14.73
N LEU A 253 18.99 -19.90 13.61
CA LEU A 253 18.48 -21.26 13.41
C LEU A 253 19.09 -22.26 14.41
N THR A 254 20.38 -22.15 14.70
CA THR A 254 21.06 -22.99 15.71
C THR A 254 20.46 -22.74 17.09
N SER A 255 20.23 -21.48 17.45
CA SER A 255 19.61 -21.10 18.72
C SER A 255 18.16 -21.60 18.82
N ALA A 256 17.38 -21.41 17.77
CA ALA A 256 16.00 -21.88 17.70
C ALA A 256 15.88 -23.40 17.83
N LYS A 257 16.77 -24.16 17.18
CA LYS A 257 16.84 -25.63 17.33
C LYS A 257 17.20 -26.07 18.74
N ALA A 258 18.10 -25.36 19.42
CA ALA A 258 18.42 -25.65 20.79
C ALA A 258 17.25 -25.43 21.74
N VAL A 259 16.49 -24.33 21.55
CA VAL A 259 15.25 -24.06 22.30
C VAL A 259 14.20 -25.13 22.02
N TYR A 260 13.96 -25.45 20.75
CA TYR A 260 12.99 -26.50 20.37
C TYR A 260 13.41 -27.90 20.88
N GLY A 261 14.68 -28.24 20.86
CA GLY A 261 15.22 -29.51 21.37
C GLY A 261 14.98 -29.70 22.88
N ASP A 262 14.88 -28.59 23.62
CA ASP A 262 14.62 -28.56 25.07
C ASP A 262 13.17 -28.07 25.39
N LYS A 263 12.26 -28.12 24.42
CA LYS A 263 10.91 -27.53 24.48
C LYS A 263 10.12 -27.95 25.73
N ASP A 264 10.36 -29.17 26.23
CA ASP A 264 9.64 -29.68 27.41
C ASP A 264 9.98 -28.90 28.70
N ASN A 265 11.16 -28.27 28.74
CA ASN A 265 11.62 -27.44 29.86
C ASN A 265 11.51 -25.93 29.58
N LYS A 266 11.00 -25.53 28.40
CA LYS A 266 10.86 -24.13 28.00
C LYS A 266 9.47 -23.61 28.31
N THR A 267 9.36 -22.29 28.55
CA THR A 267 8.07 -21.60 28.65
C THR A 267 7.53 -21.26 27.27
N VAL A 268 6.24 -20.87 27.19
CA VAL A 268 5.61 -20.38 25.96
C VAL A 268 6.34 -19.14 25.44
N GLU A 269 6.72 -18.25 26.35
CA GLU A 269 7.46 -17.02 26.02
C GLU A 269 8.83 -17.32 25.40
N GLU A 270 9.59 -18.29 25.96
CA GLU A 270 10.90 -18.68 25.41
C GLU A 270 10.78 -19.29 24.00
N LEU A 271 9.74 -20.10 23.75
CA LEU A 271 9.47 -20.68 22.43
C LEU A 271 9.06 -19.61 21.42
N THR A 272 8.21 -18.67 21.83
CA THR A 272 7.73 -17.55 21.00
C THR A 272 8.88 -16.57 20.69
N GLU A 273 9.71 -16.26 21.67
CA GLU A 273 10.89 -15.40 21.46
C GLU A 273 11.87 -16.05 20.48
N ALA A 274 12.13 -17.34 20.61
CA ALA A 274 12.99 -18.07 19.68
C ALA A 274 12.44 -18.06 18.24
N LYS A 275 11.12 -18.19 18.08
CA LYS A 275 10.45 -18.04 16.78
C LYS A 275 10.61 -16.63 16.23
N THR A 276 10.39 -15.59 17.05
CA THR A 276 10.51 -14.18 16.65
C THR A 276 11.91 -13.85 16.16
N VAL A 277 12.94 -14.28 16.90
CA VAL A 277 14.34 -14.07 16.51
C VAL A 277 14.67 -14.79 15.20
N LEU A 278 14.21 -16.03 15.03
CA LEU A 278 14.45 -16.79 13.81
C LEU A 278 13.70 -16.18 12.62
N GLN A 279 12.47 -15.71 12.81
CA GLN A 279 11.70 -15.03 11.76
C GLN A 279 12.40 -13.74 11.33
N ALA A 280 12.84 -12.91 12.28
CA ALA A 280 13.57 -11.69 11.98
C ALA A 280 14.85 -11.95 11.18
N ALA A 281 15.59 -13.02 11.53
CA ALA A 281 16.78 -13.40 10.78
C ALA A 281 16.47 -13.94 9.37
N LYS A 282 15.34 -14.62 9.20
CA LYS A 282 14.85 -15.07 7.90
C LYS A 282 14.41 -13.89 7.03
N ASP A 283 13.69 -12.94 7.60
CA ASP A 283 13.21 -11.75 6.89
C ASP A 283 14.37 -10.79 6.52
N ALA A 284 15.46 -10.85 7.25
CA ALA A 284 16.70 -10.12 6.96
C ALA A 284 17.60 -10.79 5.92
N LEU A 285 17.22 -11.93 5.35
CA LEU A 285 17.99 -12.59 4.31
C LEU A 285 18.07 -11.70 3.06
N VAL A 286 19.28 -11.67 2.52
CA VAL A 286 19.60 -10.89 1.32
C VAL A 286 20.13 -11.86 0.27
N ASP A 287 19.44 -11.94 -0.88
CA ASP A 287 19.80 -12.89 -1.94
C ASP A 287 21.18 -12.62 -2.54
N ALA A 288 21.92 -13.69 -2.85
CA ALA A 288 23.24 -13.62 -3.47
C ALA A 288 23.27 -12.95 -4.86
N GLY A 289 22.09 -12.81 -5.50
CA GLY A 289 21.91 -12.11 -6.76
C GLY A 289 21.68 -10.61 -6.65
N ILE A 290 21.94 -10.00 -5.48
CA ILE A 290 21.79 -8.55 -5.30
C ILE A 290 22.79 -7.80 -6.16
N VAL A 291 22.27 -6.92 -6.96
CA VAL A 291 23.07 -5.92 -7.67
C VAL A 291 23.39 -4.81 -6.66
N ASP A 292 24.65 -4.68 -6.30
CA ASP A 292 25.14 -3.46 -5.65
C ASP A 292 24.89 -2.31 -6.64
N THR A 293 23.97 -1.41 -6.29
CA THR A 293 23.65 -0.27 -7.15
C THR A 293 24.76 0.78 -7.17
N GLY A 294 25.82 0.57 -6.39
CA GLY A 294 26.93 1.52 -6.30
C GLY A 294 26.60 2.83 -5.60
N ALA A 295 25.37 3.00 -5.13
CA ALA A 295 24.88 4.19 -4.45
C ALA A 295 24.78 3.90 -2.94
N ASP A 296 25.77 4.33 -2.17
CA ASP A 296 25.78 4.45 -0.70
C ASP A 296 25.01 3.35 0.09
N GLY A 297 25.12 2.08 -0.35
CA GLY A 297 24.58 0.93 0.39
C GLY A 297 23.09 0.64 0.11
N ILE A 298 22.55 1.07 -1.04
CA ILE A 298 21.23 0.64 -1.52
C ILE A 298 21.39 -0.69 -2.26
N PHE A 299 20.63 -1.69 -1.85
CA PHE A 299 20.67 -3.02 -2.46
C PHE A 299 19.26 -3.43 -2.88
N VAL A 300 19.09 -3.79 -4.14
CA VAL A 300 17.83 -4.33 -4.65
C VAL A 300 18.08 -5.64 -5.38
N GLN A 301 17.26 -6.62 -5.07
CA GLN A 301 17.29 -7.91 -5.74
C GLN A 301 16.93 -7.76 -7.21
N LYS A 302 17.69 -8.43 -8.08
CA LYS A 302 17.37 -8.51 -9.50
C LYS A 302 15.98 -9.12 -9.71
N VAL A 303 15.22 -8.59 -10.67
CA VAL A 303 13.98 -9.22 -11.13
C VAL A 303 14.34 -10.16 -12.28
N ASP A 304 14.15 -11.46 -12.06
CA ASP A 304 14.44 -12.49 -13.07
C ASP A 304 13.40 -12.48 -14.19
N GLY A 305 13.86 -12.83 -15.39
CA GLY A 305 13.01 -12.90 -16.57
C GLY A 305 12.50 -11.56 -17.08
N LEU A 306 13.02 -10.44 -16.58
CA LEU A 306 12.67 -9.11 -17.08
C LEU A 306 13.18 -8.95 -18.52
N SER A 307 12.26 -8.70 -19.48
CA SER A 307 12.63 -8.51 -20.87
C SER A 307 13.33 -7.18 -21.13
N ASP A 308 14.19 -7.12 -22.14
CA ASP A 308 14.91 -5.88 -22.50
C ASP A 308 13.97 -4.74 -22.91
N ASP A 309 12.78 -5.07 -23.40
CA ASP A 309 11.75 -4.12 -23.82
C ASP A 309 10.73 -3.80 -22.72
N PHE A 310 10.90 -4.33 -21.50
CA PHE A 310 10.07 -3.96 -20.35
C PHE A 310 10.21 -2.44 -20.09
N ILE A 311 9.06 -1.74 -20.01
CA ILE A 311 9.06 -0.29 -19.79
C ILE A 311 9.42 0.02 -18.34
N LYS A 312 10.55 0.74 -18.18
CA LYS A 312 10.99 1.35 -16.93
C LYS A 312 10.96 2.86 -17.14
N GLY A 313 9.88 3.49 -16.68
CA GLY A 313 9.59 4.88 -16.98
C GLY A 313 9.63 5.77 -15.75
N VAL A 314 9.83 7.08 -16.00
CA VAL A 314 9.74 8.13 -14.99
C VAL A 314 8.91 9.29 -15.52
N ASP A 315 8.10 9.93 -14.64
CA ASP A 315 7.42 11.19 -14.97
C ASP A 315 8.32 12.38 -14.64
N VAL A 316 8.69 13.14 -15.65
CA VAL A 316 9.53 14.34 -15.51
C VAL A 316 8.80 15.61 -15.98
N SER A 317 7.48 15.60 -15.96
CA SER A 317 6.65 16.69 -16.47
C SER A 317 7.00 18.06 -15.89
N SER A 318 7.40 18.11 -14.62
CA SER A 318 7.76 19.37 -13.94
C SER A 318 9.18 19.85 -14.20
N TYR A 319 9.99 19.09 -14.94
CA TYR A 319 11.42 19.39 -15.14
C TYR A 319 11.69 20.82 -15.61
N VAL A 320 11.00 21.27 -16.68
CA VAL A 320 11.20 22.64 -17.22
C VAL A 320 10.84 23.70 -16.18
N SER A 321 9.75 23.52 -15.46
CA SER A 321 9.32 24.45 -14.41
C SER A 321 10.32 24.53 -13.26
N LEU A 322 10.89 23.41 -12.84
CA LEU A 322 11.95 23.38 -11.81
C LEU A 322 13.19 24.13 -12.30
N ARG A 323 13.62 23.89 -13.54
CA ARG A 323 14.76 24.62 -14.14
C ARG A 323 14.50 26.14 -14.22
N ASP A 324 13.30 26.52 -14.65
CA ASP A 324 12.88 27.93 -14.75
C ASP A 324 12.83 28.61 -13.37
N SER A 325 12.58 27.84 -12.30
CA SER A 325 12.62 28.31 -10.91
C SER A 325 14.04 28.35 -10.32
N GLY A 326 15.06 27.98 -11.08
CA GLY A 326 16.47 28.01 -10.66
C GLY A 326 16.97 26.73 -9.99
N VAL A 327 16.19 25.66 -9.98
CA VAL A 327 16.64 24.33 -9.50
C VAL A 327 17.76 23.82 -10.40
N THR A 328 18.82 23.31 -9.77
CA THR A 328 19.96 22.69 -10.45
C THR A 328 19.99 21.20 -10.14
N PHE A 329 20.20 20.39 -11.15
CA PHE A 329 20.42 18.95 -11.01
C PHE A 329 21.91 18.65 -11.02
N LYS A 330 22.30 17.56 -10.38
CA LYS A 330 23.70 17.16 -10.21
C LYS A 330 23.88 15.72 -10.67
N ASP A 331 25.09 15.43 -11.17
CA ASP A 331 25.53 14.06 -11.41
C ASP A 331 25.85 13.33 -10.09
N TRP A 332 26.19 12.05 -10.20
CA TRP A 332 26.57 11.20 -9.06
C TRP A 332 27.83 11.69 -8.31
N ASN A 333 28.62 12.58 -8.92
CA ASN A 333 29.79 13.18 -8.32
C ASN A 333 29.50 14.54 -7.67
N GLY A 334 28.26 15.02 -7.75
CA GLY A 334 27.81 16.30 -7.20
C GLY A 334 28.05 17.50 -8.13
N ASN A 335 28.45 17.31 -9.39
CA ASN A 335 28.60 18.38 -10.35
C ASN A 335 27.25 18.80 -10.94
N VAL A 336 27.04 20.09 -11.11
CA VAL A 336 25.83 20.60 -11.77
C VAL A 336 25.82 20.19 -13.24
N ILE A 337 24.71 19.60 -13.68
CA ILE A 337 24.53 19.11 -15.05
C ILE A 337 23.49 19.91 -15.84
N GLY A 338 23.64 19.87 -17.16
CA GLY A 338 22.71 20.49 -18.12
C GLY A 338 21.50 19.60 -18.41
N ASP A 339 20.56 20.17 -19.20
CA ASP A 339 19.29 19.50 -19.50
C ASP A 339 19.50 18.17 -20.23
N GLN A 340 20.27 18.16 -21.33
CA GLN A 340 20.50 16.91 -22.07
C GLN A 340 21.24 15.86 -21.25
N GLU A 341 22.18 16.28 -20.41
CA GLU A 341 22.94 15.37 -19.55
C GLU A 341 22.07 14.72 -18.48
N PHE A 342 21.11 15.47 -17.92
CA PHE A 342 20.11 14.91 -17.00
C PHE A 342 19.36 13.72 -17.64
N PHE A 343 18.87 13.88 -18.87
CA PHE A 343 18.17 12.79 -19.57
C PHE A 343 19.11 11.65 -19.96
N SER A 344 20.38 11.95 -20.28
CA SER A 344 21.39 10.92 -20.53
C SER A 344 21.66 10.06 -19.28
N GLN A 345 21.74 10.68 -18.11
CA GLN A 345 21.91 9.96 -16.85
C GLN A 345 20.69 9.11 -16.47
N LEU A 346 19.46 9.57 -16.73
CA LEU A 346 18.28 8.74 -16.59
C LEU A 346 18.38 7.47 -17.46
N LYS A 347 18.82 7.63 -18.70
CA LYS A 347 19.04 6.51 -19.61
C LYS A 347 20.12 5.55 -19.12
N GLU A 348 21.23 6.06 -18.65
CA GLU A 348 22.33 5.28 -18.06
C GLU A 348 21.88 4.51 -16.81
N ALA A 349 20.98 5.11 -16.00
CA ALA A 349 20.35 4.45 -14.85
C ALA A 349 19.31 3.38 -15.24
N GLY A 350 19.10 3.13 -16.55
CA GLY A 350 18.23 2.07 -17.05
C GLY A 350 16.82 2.51 -17.39
N VAL A 351 16.49 3.81 -17.27
CA VAL A 351 15.21 4.36 -17.73
C VAL A 351 15.13 4.27 -19.25
N ASN A 352 14.02 3.78 -19.78
CA ASN A 352 13.81 3.64 -21.22
C ASN A 352 12.55 4.37 -21.73
N TYR A 353 11.76 4.94 -20.82
CA TYR A 353 10.58 5.73 -21.13
C TYR A 353 10.48 6.96 -20.23
N VAL A 354 9.97 8.06 -20.79
CA VAL A 354 9.66 9.29 -20.06
C VAL A 354 8.18 9.60 -20.22
N ARG A 355 7.44 9.73 -19.11
CA ARG A 355 6.05 10.19 -19.11
C ARG A 355 5.99 11.70 -18.98
N ILE A 356 5.14 12.34 -19.80
CA ILE A 356 4.99 13.79 -19.84
C ILE A 356 3.50 14.13 -19.88
N ARG A 357 3.00 14.78 -18.82
CA ARG A 357 1.64 15.32 -18.77
C ARG A 357 1.49 16.49 -19.73
N VAL A 358 0.33 16.60 -20.37
CA VAL A 358 0.00 17.71 -21.25
C VAL A 358 -1.37 18.27 -20.90
N TRP A 359 -1.40 19.53 -20.53
CA TRP A 359 -2.62 20.31 -20.33
C TRP A 359 -2.88 21.20 -21.56
N ASN A 360 -4.17 21.41 -21.88
CA ASN A 360 -4.54 22.08 -23.10
C ASN A 360 -4.09 23.57 -23.14
N ASP A 361 -4.45 24.34 -22.10
CA ASP A 361 -4.03 25.73 -21.95
C ASP A 361 -3.93 26.10 -20.45
N PRO A 362 -2.79 25.79 -19.79
CA PRO A 362 -2.60 25.97 -18.35
C PRO A 362 -2.32 27.41 -17.92
N TYR A 363 -2.92 28.39 -18.60
CA TYR A 363 -2.70 29.81 -18.34
C TYR A 363 -4.02 30.56 -18.20
N ASP A 364 -4.04 31.61 -17.37
CA ASP A 364 -5.15 32.55 -17.29
C ASP A 364 -5.16 33.53 -18.50
N SER A 365 -6.18 34.41 -18.53
CA SER A 365 -6.34 35.40 -19.61
C SER A 365 -5.19 36.42 -19.69
N ASN A 366 -4.35 36.52 -18.68
CA ASN A 366 -3.17 37.41 -18.65
C ASN A 366 -1.87 36.65 -18.96
N GLY A 367 -1.98 35.35 -19.28
CA GLY A 367 -0.82 34.50 -19.55
C GLY A 367 -0.11 34.01 -18.30
N LYS A 368 -0.70 34.18 -17.09
CA LYS A 368 -0.15 33.64 -15.85
C LYS A 368 -0.49 32.16 -15.75
N GLY A 369 0.53 31.33 -15.52
CA GLY A 369 0.36 29.90 -15.33
C GLY A 369 -0.41 29.54 -14.05
N TYR A 370 -1.15 28.44 -14.10
CA TYR A 370 -1.90 27.91 -12.96
C TYR A 370 -1.03 27.20 -11.91
N GLY A 371 0.23 26.96 -12.21
CA GLY A 371 1.17 26.22 -11.35
C GLY A 371 1.29 24.75 -11.74
N GLY A 372 1.91 23.94 -10.88
CA GLY A 372 2.08 22.49 -11.11
C GLY A 372 2.89 22.14 -12.38
N GLY A 373 3.80 23.03 -12.80
CA GLY A 373 4.61 22.87 -14.01
C GLY A 373 4.08 23.60 -15.25
N ASN A 374 2.81 24.04 -15.26
CA ASN A 374 2.15 24.63 -16.44
C ASN A 374 2.45 23.83 -17.72
N ASN A 375 2.20 22.54 -17.66
CA ASN A 375 2.64 21.54 -18.65
C ASN A 375 1.82 21.66 -19.94
N ASP A 376 2.26 22.53 -20.83
CA ASP A 376 1.71 22.67 -22.19
C ASP A 376 2.47 21.81 -23.22
N LEU A 377 1.95 21.77 -24.42
CA LEU A 377 2.57 21.04 -25.54
C LEU A 377 4.00 21.51 -25.84
N ALA A 378 4.29 22.82 -25.64
CA ALA A 378 5.62 23.39 -25.92
C ALA A 378 6.67 22.84 -24.94
N LYS A 379 6.32 22.69 -23.66
CA LYS A 379 7.19 22.05 -22.65
C LYS A 379 7.34 20.56 -22.92
N ALA A 380 6.23 19.88 -23.26
CA ALA A 380 6.26 18.46 -23.61
C ALA A 380 7.19 18.19 -24.81
N LYS A 381 7.19 19.07 -25.81
CA LYS A 381 8.08 19.00 -26.95
C LYS A 381 9.56 19.14 -26.56
N LYS A 382 9.90 20.07 -25.65
CA LYS A 382 11.27 20.23 -25.13
C LYS A 382 11.74 18.99 -24.40
N ILE A 383 10.96 18.54 -23.42
CA ILE A 383 11.28 17.37 -22.59
C ILE A 383 11.37 16.12 -23.49
N GLY A 384 10.39 15.93 -24.36
CA GLY A 384 10.36 14.80 -25.29
C GLY A 384 11.56 14.75 -26.23
N LYS A 385 12.05 15.91 -26.66
CA LYS A 385 13.26 15.99 -27.50
C LYS A 385 14.49 15.55 -26.72
N TRP A 386 14.71 16.04 -25.49
CA TRP A 386 15.86 15.64 -24.67
C TRP A 386 15.81 14.14 -24.34
N ALA A 387 14.62 13.61 -24.04
CA ALA A 387 14.44 12.18 -23.78
C ALA A 387 14.77 11.34 -25.04
N THR A 388 14.28 11.74 -26.20
CA THR A 388 14.56 11.08 -27.48
C THR A 388 16.04 11.12 -27.85
N ASP A 389 16.71 12.27 -27.66
CA ASP A 389 18.13 12.43 -27.94
C ASP A 389 19.01 11.58 -26.98
N ALA A 390 18.50 11.27 -25.78
CA ALA A 390 19.11 10.32 -24.86
C ALA A 390 18.77 8.84 -25.18
N GLY A 391 17.96 8.56 -26.21
CA GLY A 391 17.58 7.20 -26.61
C GLY A 391 16.45 6.59 -25.77
N MET A 392 15.57 7.42 -25.20
CA MET A 392 14.35 7.00 -24.51
C MET A 392 13.12 7.32 -25.36
N LYS A 393 12.08 6.49 -25.22
CA LYS A 393 10.76 6.78 -25.78
C LYS A 393 9.95 7.67 -24.84
N VAL A 394 8.88 8.24 -25.40
CA VAL A 394 8.01 9.17 -24.68
C VAL A 394 6.59 8.61 -24.61
N LEU A 395 5.99 8.68 -23.42
CA LEU A 395 4.55 8.59 -23.19
C LEU A 395 4.01 9.99 -22.99
N ILE A 396 3.06 10.41 -23.83
CA ILE A 396 2.32 11.65 -23.67
C ILE A 396 1.03 11.37 -22.93
N ASP A 397 0.83 12.05 -21.81
CA ASP A 397 -0.37 11.93 -20.98
C ASP A 397 -1.27 13.16 -21.17
N PHE A 398 -2.28 13.04 -22.02
CA PHE A 398 -3.27 14.08 -22.19
C PHE A 398 -4.29 14.07 -21.08
N HIS A 399 -4.35 15.13 -20.29
CA HIS A 399 -5.41 15.28 -19.27
C HIS A 399 -6.76 15.70 -19.87
N TYR A 400 -6.80 16.19 -21.11
CA TYR A 400 -7.97 16.83 -21.72
C TYR A 400 -8.63 17.84 -20.77
N SER A 401 -7.78 18.64 -20.15
CA SER A 401 -8.08 19.68 -19.16
C SER A 401 -7.00 20.76 -19.23
N ASP A 402 -7.27 21.94 -18.67
CA ASP A 402 -6.28 23.02 -18.56
C ASP A 402 -5.40 22.92 -17.31
N PHE A 403 -5.70 21.97 -16.43
CA PHE A 403 -4.97 21.74 -15.18
C PHE A 403 -5.09 20.26 -14.79
N TRP A 404 -4.71 19.92 -13.56
CA TRP A 404 -4.79 18.56 -13.05
C TRP A 404 -6.16 17.93 -13.28
N ALA A 405 -6.16 16.78 -13.95
CA ALA A 405 -7.25 15.81 -13.94
C ALA A 405 -6.87 14.67 -12.99
N ASP A 406 -7.76 14.32 -12.10
CA ASP A 406 -7.67 13.23 -11.12
C ASP A 406 -9.05 12.62 -10.92
N PRO A 407 -9.23 11.55 -10.12
CA PRO A 407 -10.54 10.92 -9.92
C PRO A 407 -11.64 11.87 -9.44
N GLY A 408 -11.27 12.97 -8.74
CA GLY A 408 -12.19 14.00 -8.25
C GLY A 408 -12.35 15.22 -9.17
N LYS A 409 -11.49 15.36 -10.19
CA LYS A 409 -11.42 16.59 -11.02
C LYS A 409 -11.21 16.25 -12.49
N GLN A 410 -12.29 16.15 -13.24
CA GLN A 410 -12.28 15.83 -14.67
C GLN A 410 -12.92 16.95 -15.50
N LYS A 411 -12.39 18.18 -15.36
CA LYS A 411 -12.93 19.35 -16.05
C LYS A 411 -12.47 19.41 -17.50
N ALA A 412 -13.40 19.69 -18.41
CA ALA A 412 -13.03 20.02 -19.79
C ALA A 412 -12.17 21.30 -19.86
N PRO A 413 -11.29 21.43 -20.87
CA PRO A 413 -10.61 22.68 -21.15
C PRO A 413 -11.57 23.86 -21.26
N LYS A 414 -11.15 25.04 -20.81
CA LYS A 414 -11.98 26.27 -20.89
C LYS A 414 -12.42 26.60 -22.33
N ALA A 415 -11.59 26.26 -23.32
CA ALA A 415 -11.94 26.42 -24.73
C ALA A 415 -13.11 25.54 -25.19
N TRP A 416 -13.37 24.43 -24.47
CA TRP A 416 -14.47 23.48 -24.76
C TRP A 416 -15.60 23.58 -23.76
N ALA A 417 -15.58 24.61 -22.92
CA ALA A 417 -16.66 24.84 -21.96
C ALA A 417 -17.98 25.07 -22.70
N GLY A 418 -19.02 24.30 -22.32
CA GLY A 418 -20.34 24.38 -22.96
C GLY A 418 -20.45 23.59 -24.28
N TYR A 419 -19.41 22.88 -24.72
CA TYR A 419 -19.52 21.99 -25.89
C TYR A 419 -20.46 20.81 -25.59
N THR A 420 -21.23 20.41 -26.59
CA THR A 420 -21.95 19.12 -26.56
C THR A 420 -20.94 17.99 -26.65
N ILE A 421 -21.36 16.76 -26.32
CA ILE A 421 -20.47 15.58 -26.44
C ILE A 421 -19.93 15.42 -27.87
N ASP A 422 -20.72 15.64 -28.91
CA ASP A 422 -20.27 15.57 -30.31
C ASP A 422 -19.17 16.60 -30.61
N GLN A 423 -19.33 17.81 -30.09
CA GLN A 423 -18.33 18.86 -30.23
C GLN A 423 -17.03 18.53 -29.45
N LYS A 424 -17.15 17.92 -28.27
CA LYS A 424 -15.98 17.46 -27.48
C LYS A 424 -15.26 16.33 -28.18
N VAL A 425 -15.96 15.36 -28.73
CA VAL A 425 -15.39 14.25 -29.54
C VAL A 425 -14.55 14.82 -30.68
N THR A 426 -15.11 15.78 -31.44
CA THR A 426 -14.36 16.45 -32.52
C THR A 426 -13.15 17.22 -31.99
N ALA A 427 -13.31 17.97 -30.90
CA ALA A 427 -12.23 18.78 -30.32
C ALA A 427 -11.09 17.91 -29.76
N VAL A 428 -11.40 16.78 -29.13
CA VAL A 428 -10.40 15.79 -28.65
C VAL A 428 -9.64 15.20 -29.84
N SER A 429 -10.35 14.76 -30.89
CA SER A 429 -9.72 14.20 -32.09
C SER A 429 -8.78 15.21 -32.76
N ASP A 430 -9.26 16.43 -32.98
CA ASP A 430 -8.46 17.50 -33.63
C ASP A 430 -7.23 17.89 -32.80
N TYR A 431 -7.42 18.09 -31.49
CA TYR A 431 -6.34 18.45 -30.55
C TYR A 431 -5.29 17.35 -30.48
N THR A 432 -5.72 16.10 -30.35
CA THR A 432 -4.81 14.95 -30.26
C THR A 432 -4.02 14.77 -31.54
N THR A 433 -4.69 14.81 -32.70
CA THR A 433 -4.06 14.72 -34.03
C THR A 433 -3.02 15.81 -34.21
N ALA A 434 -3.37 17.06 -33.93
CA ALA A 434 -2.45 18.20 -34.09
C ALA A 434 -1.25 18.07 -33.14
N SER A 435 -1.48 17.74 -31.86
CA SER A 435 -0.43 17.65 -30.86
C SER A 435 0.55 16.50 -31.15
N ILE A 436 0.06 15.32 -31.49
CA ILE A 436 0.92 14.17 -31.81
C ILE A 436 1.70 14.44 -33.10
N THR A 437 1.05 15.00 -34.12
CA THR A 437 1.73 15.38 -35.37
C THR A 437 2.86 16.36 -35.09
N GLU A 438 2.63 17.42 -34.29
CA GLU A 438 3.66 18.41 -33.93
C GLU A 438 4.83 17.77 -33.18
N LEU A 439 4.58 16.85 -32.23
CA LEU A 439 5.64 16.16 -31.52
C LEU A 439 6.48 15.27 -32.44
N LEU A 440 5.82 14.48 -33.30
CA LEU A 440 6.50 13.61 -34.28
C LEU A 440 7.32 14.42 -35.29
N ASP A 441 6.79 15.55 -35.79
CA ASP A 441 7.48 16.45 -36.71
C ASP A 441 8.68 17.15 -36.06
N ALA A 442 8.63 17.35 -34.73
CA ALA A 442 9.78 17.84 -33.96
C ALA A 442 10.83 16.74 -33.67
N GLY A 443 10.60 15.53 -34.10
CA GLY A 443 11.51 14.39 -33.89
C GLY A 443 11.43 13.79 -32.48
N VAL A 444 10.29 13.92 -31.77
CA VAL A 444 10.06 13.22 -30.52
C VAL A 444 9.65 11.77 -30.80
N ASP A 445 10.31 10.80 -30.17
CA ASP A 445 9.96 9.37 -30.30
C ASP A 445 8.80 9.00 -29.38
N VAL A 446 7.59 9.43 -29.77
CA VAL A 446 6.35 9.09 -29.08
C VAL A 446 6.07 7.60 -29.26
N GLY A 447 6.17 6.82 -28.20
CA GLY A 447 5.89 5.39 -28.22
C GLY A 447 4.53 5.02 -27.65
N MET A 448 3.95 5.89 -26.82
CA MET A 448 2.63 5.69 -26.20
C MET A 448 1.94 7.02 -25.93
N VAL A 449 0.61 7.02 -25.98
CA VAL A 449 -0.22 8.16 -25.60
C VAL A 449 -1.31 7.69 -24.62
N GLN A 450 -1.43 8.38 -23.51
CA GLN A 450 -2.49 8.18 -22.54
C GLN A 450 -3.62 9.18 -22.82
N VAL A 451 -4.83 8.65 -23.05
CA VAL A 451 -6.03 9.43 -23.42
C VAL A 451 -6.91 9.66 -22.18
N GLY A 452 -6.51 10.63 -21.38
CA GLY A 452 -7.08 10.94 -20.07
C GLY A 452 -6.23 10.44 -18.90
N ASN A 453 -6.25 11.18 -17.78
CA ASN A 453 -5.54 10.83 -16.56
C ASN A 453 -6.51 10.47 -15.43
N GLU A 454 -6.34 9.30 -14.82
CA GLU A 454 -7.11 8.79 -13.68
C GLU A 454 -8.64 8.98 -13.86
N THR A 455 -9.16 8.46 -14.94
CA THR A 455 -10.51 8.74 -15.47
C THR A 455 -11.63 7.95 -14.77
N ASN A 456 -11.46 7.63 -13.48
CA ASN A 456 -12.38 6.81 -12.69
C ASN A 456 -13.84 7.31 -12.74
N ASN A 457 -14.02 8.62 -12.62
CA ASN A 457 -15.34 9.24 -12.49
C ASN A 457 -15.67 10.20 -13.66
N GLY A 458 -14.82 10.27 -14.67
CA GLY A 458 -15.03 11.15 -15.81
C GLY A 458 -13.81 11.36 -16.68
N VAL A 459 -13.99 12.01 -17.82
CA VAL A 459 -12.94 12.54 -18.70
C VAL A 459 -13.48 13.74 -19.47
N CYS A 460 -12.71 14.80 -19.62
CA CYS A 460 -13.10 15.99 -20.40
C CYS A 460 -14.48 16.57 -19.97
N GLY A 461 -14.82 16.51 -18.69
CA GLY A 461 -16.10 16.96 -18.14
C GLY A 461 -17.30 16.05 -18.42
N GLU A 462 -17.09 14.86 -18.98
CA GLU A 462 -18.11 13.82 -19.16
C GLU A 462 -17.98 12.75 -18.08
N SER A 463 -19.10 12.23 -17.57
CA SER A 463 -19.11 11.26 -16.46
C SER A 463 -19.97 10.02 -16.72
N THR A 464 -20.72 9.96 -17.83
CA THR A 464 -21.40 8.73 -18.24
C THR A 464 -20.47 7.85 -19.03
N TRP A 465 -20.50 6.54 -18.82
CA TRP A 465 -19.63 5.60 -19.53
C TRP A 465 -19.76 5.70 -21.06
N GLU A 466 -20.96 5.89 -21.56
CA GLU A 466 -21.20 6.11 -23.00
C GLU A 466 -20.39 7.31 -23.52
N ASN A 467 -20.50 8.48 -22.85
CA ASN A 467 -19.80 9.69 -23.27
C ASN A 467 -18.29 9.59 -23.04
N MET A 468 -17.87 9.01 -21.90
CA MET A 468 -16.43 8.79 -21.61
C MET A 468 -15.78 7.91 -22.69
N CYS A 469 -16.41 6.81 -23.05
CA CYS A 469 -15.89 5.90 -24.08
C CYS A 469 -15.80 6.57 -25.44
N ARG A 470 -16.76 7.45 -25.80
CA ARG A 470 -16.67 8.26 -27.02
C ARG A 470 -15.48 9.23 -27.02
N ILE A 471 -15.12 9.79 -25.84
CA ILE A 471 -13.92 10.63 -25.69
C ILE A 471 -12.65 9.78 -25.83
N PHE A 472 -12.61 8.61 -25.19
CA PHE A 472 -11.46 7.69 -25.30
C PHE A 472 -11.25 7.24 -26.74
N ASP A 473 -12.30 6.85 -27.45
CA ASP A 473 -12.25 6.45 -28.86
C ASP A 473 -11.72 7.59 -29.76
N ALA A 474 -12.26 8.80 -29.58
CA ALA A 474 -11.81 9.95 -30.36
C ALA A 474 -10.31 10.22 -30.18
N GLY A 475 -9.81 10.09 -28.94
CA GLY A 475 -8.40 10.22 -28.63
C GLY A 475 -7.58 9.06 -29.22
N ALA A 476 -8.03 7.83 -29.06
CA ALA A 476 -7.37 6.62 -29.52
C ALA A 476 -7.23 6.59 -31.05
N ASP A 477 -8.31 6.80 -31.76
CA ASP A 477 -8.34 6.84 -33.23
C ASP A 477 -7.42 7.94 -33.78
N ALA A 478 -7.43 9.11 -33.13
CA ALA A 478 -6.55 10.21 -33.51
C ALA A 478 -5.06 9.86 -33.35
N VAL A 479 -4.70 9.18 -32.26
CA VAL A 479 -3.32 8.71 -32.02
C VAL A 479 -2.90 7.68 -33.06
N HIS A 480 -3.73 6.65 -33.30
CA HIS A 480 -3.44 5.61 -34.26
C HIS A 480 -3.29 6.20 -35.67
N ALA A 481 -4.21 7.06 -36.09
CA ALA A 481 -4.16 7.71 -37.41
C ALA A 481 -2.94 8.62 -37.57
N ALA A 482 -2.57 9.41 -36.54
CA ALA A 482 -1.39 10.26 -36.56
C ALA A 482 -0.09 9.44 -36.62
N GLY A 483 -0.04 8.33 -35.89
CA GLY A 483 1.07 7.39 -35.91
C GLY A 483 1.23 6.72 -37.30
N GLU A 484 0.14 6.17 -37.85
CA GLU A 484 0.12 5.54 -39.17
C GLU A 484 0.59 6.51 -40.27
N ALA A 485 0.10 7.75 -40.24
CA ALA A 485 0.50 8.80 -41.19
C ALA A 485 2.02 9.09 -41.18
N LYS A 486 2.70 8.78 -40.08
CA LYS A 486 4.16 8.94 -39.90
C LYS A 486 4.94 7.62 -39.93
N GLY A 487 4.26 6.50 -40.21
CA GLY A 487 4.86 5.16 -40.18
C GLY A 487 5.30 4.69 -38.81
N LYS A 488 4.66 5.18 -37.74
CA LYS A 488 4.91 4.83 -36.35
C LYS A 488 3.77 4.02 -35.77
N ASN A 489 4.09 2.98 -35.02
CA ASN A 489 3.12 2.29 -34.18
C ASN A 489 3.14 2.92 -32.78
N ILE A 490 2.13 3.71 -32.44
CA ILE A 490 1.99 4.39 -31.15
C ILE A 490 0.90 3.69 -30.37
N LEU A 491 1.22 3.21 -29.16
CA LEU A 491 0.25 2.55 -28.30
C LEU A 491 -0.68 3.58 -27.64
N VAL A 492 -1.92 3.20 -27.42
CA VAL A 492 -2.91 4.00 -26.69
C VAL A 492 -3.20 3.39 -25.34
N ALA A 493 -3.04 4.16 -24.27
CA ALA A 493 -3.37 3.78 -22.92
C ALA A 493 -4.62 4.52 -22.41
N VAL A 494 -5.51 3.80 -21.71
CA VAL A 494 -6.59 4.38 -20.88
C VAL A 494 -6.23 4.17 -19.42
N HIS A 495 -6.32 5.21 -18.60
CA HIS A 495 -5.76 5.24 -17.25
C HIS A 495 -6.81 5.45 -16.16
N PHE A 496 -6.75 4.59 -15.14
CA PHE A 496 -7.59 4.65 -13.95
C PHE A 496 -6.75 4.53 -12.68
N ALA A 497 -7.18 5.19 -11.60
CA ALA A 497 -6.58 5.00 -10.28
C ALA A 497 -7.21 3.79 -9.59
N ASN A 498 -6.43 3.13 -8.75
CA ASN A 498 -6.80 2.01 -7.89
C ASN A 498 -7.20 0.72 -8.65
N PRO A 499 -6.40 -0.35 -8.53
CA PRO A 499 -6.66 -1.64 -9.18
C PRO A 499 -8.00 -2.29 -8.80
N GLU A 500 -8.49 -2.11 -7.57
CA GLU A 500 -9.68 -2.81 -7.06
C GLU A 500 -10.94 -2.67 -7.93
N LYS A 501 -11.13 -1.49 -8.53
CA LYS A 501 -12.28 -1.20 -9.40
C LYS A 501 -12.02 -1.44 -10.89
N SER A 502 -10.79 -1.77 -11.24
CA SER A 502 -10.28 -1.82 -12.61
C SER A 502 -10.99 -2.85 -13.50
N THR A 503 -11.41 -3.98 -12.93
CA THR A 503 -12.20 -5.00 -13.68
C THR A 503 -13.51 -4.42 -14.24
N ASN A 504 -14.21 -3.59 -13.47
CA ASN A 504 -15.43 -2.95 -13.93
C ASN A 504 -15.15 -1.90 -15.02
N TYR A 505 -14.05 -1.16 -14.92
CA TYR A 505 -13.65 -0.19 -15.93
C TYR A 505 -13.28 -0.88 -17.25
N ALA A 506 -12.48 -1.93 -17.21
CA ALA A 506 -12.14 -2.73 -18.39
C ALA A 506 -13.38 -3.34 -19.06
N LYS A 507 -14.36 -3.82 -18.26
CA LYS A 507 -15.63 -4.32 -18.76
C LYS A 507 -16.41 -3.23 -19.51
N ASN A 508 -16.44 -2.01 -18.99
CA ASN A 508 -17.15 -0.89 -19.66
C ASN A 508 -16.44 -0.50 -20.95
N LEU A 509 -15.10 -0.39 -20.95
CA LEU A 509 -14.34 -0.12 -22.18
C LEU A 509 -14.61 -1.15 -23.27
N ASN A 510 -14.68 -2.42 -22.91
CA ASN A 510 -15.01 -3.51 -23.84
C ASN A 510 -16.49 -3.47 -24.29
N THR A 511 -17.41 -3.07 -23.41
CA THR A 511 -18.84 -2.96 -23.74
C THR A 511 -19.11 -1.92 -24.82
N TYR A 512 -18.34 -0.83 -24.81
CA TYR A 512 -18.44 0.26 -25.79
C TYR A 512 -17.39 0.16 -26.90
N ASP A 513 -16.68 -0.95 -26.98
CA ASP A 513 -15.69 -1.28 -28.04
C ASP A 513 -14.60 -0.22 -28.23
N VAL A 514 -14.06 0.30 -27.11
CA VAL A 514 -13.02 1.35 -27.14
C VAL A 514 -11.71 0.81 -27.74
N SER A 515 -11.16 1.54 -28.71
CA SER A 515 -9.96 1.19 -29.48
C SER A 515 -8.65 1.51 -28.74
N TYR A 516 -8.42 0.90 -27.56
CA TYR A 516 -7.18 1.09 -26.78
C TYR A 516 -6.29 -0.16 -26.77
N ASP A 517 -4.99 0.02 -26.53
CA ASP A 517 -3.99 -1.05 -26.49
C ASP A 517 -3.60 -1.48 -25.08
N VAL A 518 -3.55 -0.49 -24.15
CA VAL A 518 -2.98 -0.66 -22.81
C VAL A 518 -4.00 -0.22 -21.76
N PHE A 519 -4.30 -1.10 -20.81
CA PHE A 519 -5.02 -0.75 -19.60
C PHE A 519 -4.01 -0.30 -18.53
N ALA A 520 -4.05 0.97 -18.15
CA ALA A 520 -3.12 1.57 -17.20
C ALA A 520 -3.78 1.82 -15.84
N SER A 521 -3.04 1.57 -14.76
CA SER A 521 -3.50 1.80 -13.38
C SER A 521 -2.50 2.61 -12.59
N SER A 522 -2.96 3.57 -11.77
CA SER A 522 -2.16 4.07 -10.65
C SER A 522 -2.16 3.01 -9.55
N TYR A 523 -1.00 2.77 -8.97
CA TYR A 523 -0.83 1.92 -7.82
C TYR A 523 0.07 2.59 -6.78
N TYR A 524 -0.52 2.92 -5.64
CA TYR A 524 0.21 3.50 -4.50
C TYR A 524 0.03 2.59 -3.29
N PRO A 525 1.11 2.01 -2.74
CA PRO A 525 1.03 1.09 -1.59
C PRO A 525 0.38 1.68 -0.34
N TYR A 526 0.18 2.98 -0.32
CA TYR A 526 -0.44 3.68 0.81
C TYR A 526 -1.93 3.36 0.96
N TRP A 527 -2.66 3.09 -0.17
CA TRP A 527 -4.12 2.97 -0.18
C TRP A 527 -4.73 2.20 -1.36
N HIS A 528 -3.93 1.57 -2.22
CA HIS A 528 -4.41 0.86 -3.42
C HIS A 528 -4.35 -0.67 -3.32
N GLY A 529 -4.44 -1.21 -2.09
CA GLY A 529 -4.41 -2.65 -1.87
C GLY A 529 -3.03 -3.29 -2.01
N THR A 530 -2.98 -4.61 -1.97
CA THR A 530 -1.75 -5.40 -2.00
C THR A 530 -1.20 -5.58 -3.43
N LEU A 531 0.07 -5.98 -3.54
CA LEU A 531 0.67 -6.39 -4.82
C LEU A 531 -0.03 -7.60 -5.44
N ASP A 532 -0.56 -8.51 -4.62
CA ASP A 532 -1.33 -9.67 -5.10
C ASP A 532 -2.65 -9.22 -5.74
N ASN A 533 -3.34 -8.25 -5.13
CA ASN A 533 -4.53 -7.65 -5.72
C ASN A 533 -4.20 -6.94 -7.04
N LEU A 534 -3.13 -6.14 -7.08
CA LEU A 534 -2.64 -5.50 -8.30
C LEU A 534 -2.40 -6.54 -9.41
N THR A 535 -1.60 -7.56 -9.09
CA THR A 535 -1.19 -8.60 -10.03
C THR A 535 -2.40 -9.39 -10.55
N SER A 536 -3.27 -9.85 -9.65
CA SER A 536 -4.45 -10.65 -10.02
C SER A 536 -5.45 -9.86 -10.83
N THR A 537 -5.70 -8.61 -10.48
CA THR A 537 -6.63 -7.73 -11.21
C THR A 537 -6.12 -7.41 -12.62
N LEU A 538 -4.87 -6.97 -12.74
CA LEU A 538 -4.29 -6.65 -14.05
C LEU A 538 -4.14 -7.89 -14.92
N LYS A 539 -3.77 -9.04 -14.33
CA LYS A 539 -3.73 -10.31 -15.04
C LYS A 539 -5.11 -10.71 -15.59
N ASN A 540 -6.15 -10.60 -14.77
CA ASN A 540 -7.52 -10.87 -15.20
C ASN A 540 -7.94 -9.97 -16.38
N ILE A 541 -7.59 -8.70 -16.35
CA ILE A 541 -7.89 -7.74 -17.44
C ILE A 541 -7.13 -8.15 -18.71
N ALA A 542 -5.82 -8.42 -18.59
CA ALA A 542 -5.00 -8.84 -19.72
C ALA A 542 -5.54 -10.11 -20.40
N ASP A 543 -5.92 -11.12 -19.61
CA ASP A 543 -6.41 -12.39 -20.10
C ASP A 543 -7.83 -12.31 -20.68
N THR A 544 -8.71 -11.52 -20.06
CA THR A 544 -10.13 -11.43 -20.46
C THR A 544 -10.32 -10.61 -21.73
N TYR A 545 -9.58 -9.51 -21.87
CA TYR A 545 -9.79 -8.52 -22.93
C TYR A 545 -8.66 -8.46 -23.96
N ASP A 546 -7.67 -9.32 -23.82
CA ASP A 546 -6.48 -9.35 -24.70
C ASP A 546 -5.77 -8.00 -24.81
N LYS A 547 -5.63 -7.31 -23.69
CA LYS A 547 -4.99 -6.00 -23.58
C LYS A 547 -3.65 -6.08 -22.85
N LYS A 548 -2.73 -5.20 -23.23
CA LYS A 548 -1.55 -4.96 -22.40
C LYS A 548 -1.97 -4.26 -21.11
N VAL A 549 -1.19 -4.44 -20.06
CA VAL A 549 -1.44 -3.79 -18.76
C VAL A 549 -0.19 -3.05 -18.30
N MET A 550 -0.40 -1.97 -17.55
CA MET A 550 0.67 -1.09 -17.09
C MET A 550 0.33 -0.49 -15.72
N VAL A 551 1.34 -0.34 -14.87
CA VAL A 551 1.27 0.62 -13.77
C VAL A 551 1.79 1.95 -14.28
N ALA A 552 0.90 2.93 -14.44
CA ALA A 552 1.22 4.26 -14.96
C ALA A 552 1.82 5.17 -13.90
N GLU A 553 1.45 4.96 -12.64
CA GLU A 553 1.93 5.75 -11.50
C GLU A 553 2.14 4.87 -10.29
N THR A 554 3.30 5.03 -9.65
CA THR A 554 3.60 4.52 -8.31
C THR A 554 4.61 5.42 -7.63
N SER A 555 4.67 5.41 -6.31
CA SER A 555 5.74 6.07 -5.56
C SER A 555 5.76 5.61 -4.10
N TRP A 556 6.93 5.74 -3.49
CA TRP A 556 7.14 5.55 -2.06
C TRP A 556 8.01 6.66 -1.48
N ALA A 557 7.68 7.17 -0.30
CA ALA A 557 8.44 8.25 0.31
C ALA A 557 9.77 7.74 0.89
N THR A 558 10.83 8.51 0.70
CA THR A 558 12.16 8.20 1.24
C THR A 558 12.37 8.62 2.69
N SER A 559 11.51 9.48 3.23
CA SER A 559 11.56 9.93 4.62
C SER A 559 10.16 10.30 5.11
N LEU A 560 10.02 10.40 6.44
CA LEU A 560 8.82 10.95 7.10
C LEU A 560 8.86 12.48 7.20
N GLU A 561 9.98 13.11 6.82
CA GLU A 561 10.15 14.54 6.91
C GLU A 561 9.48 15.23 5.73
N ASP A 562 8.74 16.28 6.01
CA ASP A 562 8.24 17.22 5.02
C ASP A 562 9.27 18.31 4.74
N GLY A 563 9.33 18.75 3.47
CA GLY A 563 10.15 19.90 3.14
C GLY A 563 9.69 21.11 3.96
N GLU A 564 10.64 21.83 4.57
CA GLU A 564 10.38 23.09 5.24
C GLU A 564 10.11 24.15 4.17
N ASP A 565 8.84 24.33 3.78
CA ASP A 565 8.46 25.43 2.89
C ASP A 565 7.82 26.61 3.63
N GLY A 566 7.48 26.42 4.92
CA GLY A 566 6.94 27.47 5.78
C GLY A 566 5.56 27.95 5.37
N ASP A 567 4.87 27.23 4.48
CA ASP A 567 3.55 27.59 3.98
C ASP A 567 2.39 27.00 4.80
N GLY A 568 2.70 26.25 5.88
CA GLY A 568 1.73 25.62 6.77
C GLY A 568 1.14 24.32 6.23
N HIS A 569 1.72 23.75 5.18
CA HIS A 569 1.37 22.43 4.62
C HIS A 569 2.30 21.31 5.10
N GLU A 570 3.08 21.58 6.14
CA GLU A 570 3.85 20.57 6.87
C GLU A 570 2.89 19.49 7.37
N ASN A 571 3.21 18.25 7.11
CA ASN A 571 2.38 17.06 7.36
C ASN A 571 1.24 16.85 6.36
N THR A 572 1.37 17.28 5.12
CA THR A 572 0.48 16.75 4.10
C THR A 572 0.68 15.25 4.00
N VAL A 573 -0.31 14.59 4.44
CA VAL A 573 -0.80 13.21 4.50
C VAL A 573 -0.04 12.11 3.74
N ARG A 574 0.82 12.43 2.83
CA ARG A 574 1.42 11.46 1.91
C ARG A 574 2.79 11.00 2.33
N LYS A 575 3.22 11.44 3.47
CA LYS A 575 4.54 11.19 4.01
C LYS A 575 4.59 10.14 5.09
N GLY A 576 3.86 9.13 4.91
CA GLY A 576 4.00 7.99 5.76
C GLY A 576 3.43 8.21 7.13
N ASN A 577 2.23 8.65 7.17
CA ASN A 577 1.39 8.19 8.23
C ASN A 577 1.43 6.66 8.17
N ASN A 578 1.98 6.01 9.19
CA ASN A 578 2.01 4.55 9.28
C ASN A 578 0.60 3.94 9.14
N ASP A 579 -0.43 4.74 9.47
CA ASP A 579 -1.84 4.40 9.43
C ASP A 579 -2.43 4.29 8.00
N THR A 580 -1.66 4.63 6.97
CA THR A 580 -2.09 4.54 5.57
C THR A 580 -1.40 3.42 4.80
N LYS A 581 -0.64 2.55 5.47
CA LYS A 581 -0.04 1.37 4.84
C LYS A 581 -1.11 0.29 4.67
N VAL A 582 -1.15 -0.29 3.49
CA VAL A 582 -1.86 -1.54 3.28
C VAL A 582 -1.10 -2.65 4.00
N ASP A 583 -1.79 -3.45 4.81
CA ASP A 583 -1.20 -4.56 5.54
C ASP A 583 -0.41 -5.51 4.63
N GLY A 584 0.76 -5.94 5.10
CA GLY A 584 1.67 -6.82 4.35
C GLY A 584 2.65 -6.09 3.44
N MET A 585 2.73 -4.74 3.50
CA MET A 585 3.71 -3.96 2.76
C MET A 585 4.69 -3.25 3.71
N ASP A 586 5.69 -3.98 4.16
CA ASP A 586 6.69 -3.49 5.11
C ASP A 586 7.85 -2.76 4.44
N TYR A 587 7.53 -1.73 3.63
CA TYR A 587 8.58 -0.82 3.17
C TYR A 587 8.85 0.24 4.22
N THR A 588 10.12 0.38 4.60
CA THR A 588 10.54 1.49 5.47
C THR A 588 10.48 2.81 4.70
N PHE A 589 10.19 3.92 5.41
CA PHE A 589 10.33 5.26 4.83
C PHE A 589 11.82 5.63 4.79
N SER A 590 12.48 5.17 3.73
CA SER A 590 13.92 5.30 3.50
C SER A 590 14.21 5.17 2.01
N ILE A 591 15.40 5.56 1.57
CA ILE A 591 15.85 5.35 0.20
C ILE A 591 15.81 3.84 -0.15
N GLN A 592 16.20 2.97 0.77
CA GLN A 592 16.13 1.53 0.58
C GLN A 592 14.67 1.04 0.45
N GLY A 593 13.77 1.57 1.29
CA GLY A 593 12.34 1.22 1.21
C GLY A 593 11.71 1.64 -0.11
N GLN A 594 12.05 2.82 -0.64
CA GLN A 594 11.62 3.25 -1.97
C GLN A 594 12.16 2.32 -3.08
N ALA A 595 13.43 1.94 -2.99
CA ALA A 595 14.03 1.03 -3.96
C ALA A 595 13.36 -0.36 -3.92
N ASN A 596 13.03 -0.86 -2.73
CA ASN A 596 12.32 -2.12 -2.54
C ASN A 596 10.89 -2.07 -3.10
N GLU A 597 10.17 -0.97 -2.85
CA GLU A 597 8.83 -0.78 -3.40
C GLU A 597 8.84 -0.81 -4.93
N VAL A 598 9.67 0.03 -5.56
CA VAL A 598 9.77 0.09 -7.03
C VAL A 598 10.14 -1.28 -7.60
N ARG A 599 11.10 -1.96 -6.99
CA ARG A 599 11.50 -3.31 -7.40
C ARG A 599 10.33 -4.31 -7.27
N SER A 600 9.54 -4.23 -6.20
CA SER A 600 8.42 -5.13 -5.95
C SER A 600 7.29 -4.90 -6.96
N VAL A 601 6.98 -3.65 -7.30
CA VAL A 601 6.01 -3.32 -8.35
C VAL A 601 6.48 -3.82 -9.73
N ILE A 602 7.76 -3.64 -10.07
CA ILE A 602 8.34 -4.19 -11.30
C ILE A 602 8.18 -5.71 -11.34
N SER A 603 8.51 -6.39 -10.23
CA SER A 603 8.37 -7.85 -10.13
C SER A 603 6.92 -8.30 -10.26
N ALA A 604 5.98 -7.63 -9.60
CA ALA A 604 4.56 -7.92 -9.67
C ALA A 604 4.03 -7.83 -11.11
N ILE A 605 4.38 -6.77 -11.83
CA ILE A 605 3.97 -6.59 -13.23
C ILE A 605 4.67 -7.61 -14.15
N ASN A 606 5.95 -7.90 -13.94
CA ASN A 606 6.67 -8.93 -14.70
C ASN A 606 6.04 -10.31 -14.52
N ASN A 607 5.52 -10.63 -13.35
CA ASN A 607 4.87 -11.91 -13.04
C ASN A 607 3.45 -12.07 -13.66
N ILE A 608 2.87 -11.01 -14.23
CA ILE A 608 1.63 -11.11 -15.00
C ILE A 608 1.85 -11.87 -16.32
N GLY A 609 3.09 -11.95 -16.80
CA GLY A 609 3.47 -12.73 -17.96
C GLY A 609 3.28 -14.23 -17.79
N ASP A 610 3.08 -14.92 -18.91
CA ASP A 610 2.77 -16.34 -18.98
C ASP A 610 3.75 -17.23 -18.23
N ASN A 611 3.25 -18.09 -17.37
CA ASN A 611 3.92 -19.30 -16.92
C ASN A 611 4.22 -20.23 -18.13
N GLY A 612 5.21 -19.86 -18.95
CA GLY A 612 5.82 -20.78 -19.94
C GLY A 612 5.12 -20.93 -21.29
N LYS A 613 4.18 -20.06 -21.68
CA LYS A 613 3.66 -19.99 -23.06
C LYS A 613 3.88 -18.60 -23.65
N GLN A 614 4.71 -18.54 -24.66
CA GLN A 614 5.01 -17.34 -25.45
C GLN A 614 3.76 -16.82 -26.16
N THR A 615 2.97 -16.01 -25.51
CA THR A 615 2.06 -15.09 -26.15
C THR A 615 2.36 -13.70 -25.61
N PHE A 616 2.79 -12.84 -26.50
CA PHE A 616 3.32 -11.50 -26.23
C PHE A 616 2.29 -10.56 -25.61
N LYS A 617 2.05 -10.68 -24.31
CA LYS A 617 1.37 -9.65 -23.54
C LYS A 617 2.45 -8.82 -22.84
N ARG A 618 2.80 -7.70 -23.44
CA ARG A 618 3.82 -6.79 -22.90
C ARG A 618 3.30 -6.11 -21.65
N GLN A 619 4.11 -6.13 -20.63
CA GLN A 619 3.88 -5.50 -19.33
C GLN A 619 4.74 -4.26 -19.24
N GLU A 620 4.19 -3.20 -18.71
CA GLU A 620 4.84 -1.90 -18.71
C GLU A 620 4.65 -1.21 -17.36
N LEU A 621 5.73 -0.65 -16.84
CA LEU A 621 5.75 0.11 -15.59
C LEU A 621 6.24 1.51 -15.87
N LEU A 622 5.44 2.51 -15.49
CA LEU A 622 5.86 3.90 -15.42
C LEU A 622 5.81 4.38 -13.99
N CYS A 623 6.95 4.73 -13.45
CA CYS A 623 7.05 5.27 -12.11
C CYS A 623 6.92 6.79 -12.15
N LYS A 624 6.02 7.36 -11.34
CA LYS A 624 5.98 8.79 -11.10
C LYS A 624 7.12 9.11 -10.16
N SER A 625 8.21 9.59 -10.71
CA SER A 625 9.36 10.02 -9.91
C SER A 625 8.89 11.03 -8.87
N ALA A 626 8.86 10.62 -7.63
CA ALA A 626 8.94 11.53 -6.54
C ALA A 626 10.39 12.00 -6.46
N CYS A 627 10.61 13.27 -6.66
CA CYS A 627 11.80 14.01 -6.25
C CYS A 627 13.15 13.40 -6.62
N LEU A 628 13.67 13.87 -7.71
CA LEU A 628 15.11 14.12 -7.77
C LEU A 628 15.44 15.33 -6.91
#